data_c38c1e0497c9ae86426f96a75e4fb619
#
_entry.id   c38c1e0497c9ae86426f96a75e4fb619
#
_cell.length_a   1.000
_cell.length_b   1.000
_cell.length_c   1.000
_cell.angle_alpha   90.00
_cell.angle_beta   90.00
_cell.angle_gamma   90.00
#
_symmetry.space_group_name_H-M   'P 1'
#
loop_
_entity.id
_entity.type
_entity.pdbx_description
1 polymer ?
#
loop_
_entity_poly.entity_id
_entity_poly.type
_entity_poly.pdbx_seq_one_letter_code
_entity_poly.pdbx_strand_id
1 'polypeptide(L)'
;MRYIDYRLLLCLTLLSVCFSCGSSRNFSKKRTDVGRVLSESDQRKFDYFFLEADRMKNLGKQDAAFDLLQQAAAIDTSSAVVKYNLANYYLHLKKPQLAYDCLKEAAEKSPDNYWYNVMAANLAQNLGDAEQAISLIRRMIEYNPNKPELNYMLAEVYAQKGDFQQAIDAYNQLEQSMGVVEPIILQKVKLYKALKQDDKAFAEVQRLIDAHPKDITYLILLGDLYLDSNRDEDAWKVYQHAGEIEPDNAYLMVSKANYYNKKGDKEAYQKQILDALLSKNLDVETKQKILTGFLSELLQKKENLDQADSMFSALLEMHPQEE
;
A
#
# COMPACT_ATOMS: atom_id res chain seq x y z
N MET A 1 -11.68 -64.30 23.14
CA MET A 1 -12.10 -64.74 21.80
C MET A 1 -13.48 -64.22 21.51
N ARG A 2 -13.59 -63.13 20.78
CA ARG A 2 -14.81 -62.76 20.06
C ARG A 2 -14.34 -62.00 18.83
N TYR A 3 -14.44 -62.65 17.68
CA TYR A 3 -14.25 -62.03 16.38
C TYR A 3 -15.39 -61.04 16.13
N ILE A 4 -15.06 -59.72 16.06
CA ILE A 4 -15.97 -58.69 15.60
C ILE A 4 -15.90 -58.68 14.09
N ASP A 5 -17.06 -58.93 13.48
CA ASP A 5 -17.25 -59.13 12.05
C ASP A 5 -17.04 -57.86 11.28
N TYR A 6 -15.87 -57.70 10.62
CA TYR A 6 -15.48 -56.53 9.83
C TYR A 6 -16.39 -56.25 8.63
N ARG A 7 -17.33 -57.13 8.32
CA ARG A 7 -18.30 -56.95 7.23
C ARG A 7 -19.42 -55.98 7.60
N LEU A 8 -19.72 -55.74 8.87
CA LEU A 8 -20.73 -54.78 9.32
C LEU A 8 -20.16 -53.34 9.38
N LEU A 9 -18.86 -53.19 9.55
CA LEU A 9 -18.21 -51.88 9.55
C LEU A 9 -18.02 -51.31 8.14
N LEU A 10 -17.92 -52.18 7.12
CA LEU A 10 -17.76 -51.73 5.72
C LEU A 10 -19.06 -51.23 5.08
N CYS A 11 -20.23 -51.65 5.59
CA CYS A 11 -21.53 -51.17 5.10
C CYS A 11 -21.94 -49.80 5.68
N LEU A 12 -21.38 -49.39 6.86
CA LEU A 12 -21.68 -48.11 7.48
C LEU A 12 -20.80 -46.96 6.96
N THR A 13 -19.67 -47.26 6.32
CA THR A 13 -18.81 -46.27 5.71
C THR A 13 -19.18 -45.89 4.26
N LEU A 14 -19.99 -46.69 3.61
CA LEU A 14 -20.45 -46.45 2.23
C LEU A 14 -21.74 -45.63 2.14
N LEU A 15 -22.43 -45.37 3.26
CA LEU A 15 -23.65 -44.53 3.29
C LEU A 15 -23.42 -43.10 3.68
N SER A 16 -22.18 -42.68 3.99
CA SER A 16 -21.86 -41.26 4.31
C SER A 16 -21.26 -40.45 3.17
N VAL A 17 -21.15 -40.98 1.96
CA VAL A 17 -20.55 -40.30 0.79
C VAL A 17 -21.60 -39.72 -0.19
N CYS A 18 -22.89 -39.92 0.03
CA CYS A 18 -23.93 -39.48 -0.91
C CYS A 18 -24.68 -38.21 -0.50
N PHE A 19 -24.28 -37.45 0.51
CA PHE A 19 -24.90 -36.19 0.87
C PHE A 19 -23.89 -35.04 0.94
N SER A 20 -22.98 -34.96 -0.04
CA SER A 20 -22.28 -33.73 -0.37
C SER A 20 -22.82 -33.25 -1.71
N CYS A 21 -24.11 -32.94 -1.76
CA CYS A 21 -24.70 -32.18 -2.84
C CYS A 21 -24.28 -30.74 -2.58
N GLY A 22 -23.19 -30.32 -3.23
CA GLY A 22 -22.72 -28.97 -3.24
C GLY A 22 -23.86 -28.04 -3.65
N SER A 23 -24.24 -27.16 -2.74
CA SER A 23 -24.99 -25.97 -3.07
C SER A 23 -24.10 -25.14 -4.02
N SER A 24 -24.12 -25.49 -5.30
CA SER A 24 -23.74 -24.55 -6.34
C SER A 24 -24.73 -23.39 -6.19
N ARG A 25 -24.30 -22.33 -5.47
CA ARG A 25 -24.91 -21.03 -5.62
C ARG A 25 -24.80 -20.69 -7.11
N ASN A 26 -25.86 -21.01 -7.83
CA ASN A 26 -26.13 -20.40 -9.11
C ASN A 26 -26.17 -18.89 -8.84
N PHE A 27 -25.04 -18.24 -9.04
CA PHE A 27 -25.01 -16.82 -9.29
C PHE A 27 -25.79 -16.63 -10.59
N SER A 28 -27.09 -16.52 -10.46
CA SER A 28 -27.94 -16.00 -11.49
C SER A 28 -27.38 -14.60 -11.78
N LYS A 29 -26.56 -14.52 -12.82
CA LYS A 29 -26.10 -13.28 -13.43
C LYS A 29 -27.38 -12.52 -13.78
N LYS A 30 -27.85 -11.67 -12.86
CA LYS A 30 -28.85 -10.66 -13.17
C LYS A 30 -28.15 -9.74 -14.20
N ARG A 31 -28.24 -10.09 -15.48
CA ARG A 31 -28.05 -9.15 -16.57
C ARG A 31 -29.13 -8.08 -16.41
N THR A 32 -28.89 -7.13 -15.56
CA THR A 32 -29.63 -5.87 -15.54
C THR A 32 -28.85 -4.93 -16.45
N ASP A 33 -29.13 -5.00 -17.68
CA ASP A 33 -29.35 -3.89 -18.61
C ASP A 33 -29.52 -4.48 -20.01
N VAL A 34 -30.75 -4.57 -20.45
CA VAL A 34 -31.04 -4.70 -21.90
C VAL A 34 -30.67 -3.31 -22.44
N GLY A 35 -29.42 -3.13 -22.81
CA GLY A 35 -28.97 -1.96 -23.56
C GLY A 35 -29.95 -1.78 -24.73
N ARG A 36 -30.29 -0.54 -25.05
CA ARG A 36 -31.13 -0.20 -26.20
C ARG A 36 -30.63 -0.99 -27.40
N VAL A 37 -31.43 -1.96 -27.89
CA VAL A 37 -31.07 -2.71 -29.10
C VAL A 37 -31.05 -1.70 -30.23
N LEU A 38 -29.88 -1.43 -30.78
CA LEU A 38 -29.72 -0.54 -31.91
C LEU A 38 -30.47 -1.14 -33.15
N SER A 39 -31.00 -0.30 -33.99
CA SER A 39 -31.45 -0.75 -35.33
C SER A 39 -30.23 -1.31 -36.09
N GLU A 40 -30.47 -2.21 -37.04
CA GLU A 40 -29.39 -2.76 -37.87
C GLU A 40 -28.59 -1.66 -38.61
N SER A 41 -29.27 -0.58 -39.01
CA SER A 41 -28.64 0.60 -39.62
C SER A 41 -27.75 1.35 -38.63
N ASP A 42 -28.24 1.54 -37.40
CA ASP A 42 -27.45 2.26 -36.35
C ASP A 42 -26.28 1.41 -35.85
N GLN A 43 -26.49 0.09 -35.77
CA GLN A 43 -25.38 -0.83 -35.44
C GLN A 43 -24.25 -0.75 -36.47
N ARG A 44 -24.59 -0.76 -37.79
CA ARG A 44 -23.56 -0.62 -38.83
C ARG A 44 -22.83 0.72 -38.79
N LYS A 45 -23.55 1.81 -38.49
CA LYS A 45 -22.90 3.13 -38.31
C LYS A 45 -22.01 3.17 -37.09
N PHE A 46 -22.49 2.62 -35.97
CA PHE A 46 -21.69 2.53 -34.72
C PHE A 46 -20.39 1.75 -34.98
N ASP A 47 -20.50 0.55 -35.57
CA ASP A 47 -19.34 -0.28 -35.86
C ASP A 47 -18.34 0.44 -36.78
N TYR A 48 -18.86 1.14 -37.83
CA TYR A 48 -18.01 1.93 -38.71
C TYR A 48 -17.24 3.02 -37.95
N PHE A 49 -17.93 3.83 -37.16
CA PHE A 49 -17.27 4.92 -36.42
C PHE A 49 -16.29 4.40 -35.36
N PHE A 50 -16.66 3.35 -34.65
CA PHE A 50 -15.82 2.77 -33.63
C PHE A 50 -14.53 2.14 -34.19
N LEU A 51 -14.67 1.35 -35.26
CA LEU A 51 -13.52 0.70 -35.91
C LEU A 51 -12.63 1.72 -36.62
N GLU A 52 -13.21 2.75 -37.25
CA GLU A 52 -12.45 3.81 -37.89
C GLU A 52 -11.73 4.69 -36.85
N ALA A 53 -12.33 4.91 -35.68
CA ALA A 53 -11.67 5.59 -34.57
C ALA A 53 -10.43 4.81 -34.10
N ASP A 54 -10.53 3.48 -33.95
CA ASP A 54 -9.38 2.65 -33.59
C ASP A 54 -8.30 2.69 -34.68
N ARG A 55 -8.68 2.65 -35.94
CA ARG A 55 -7.75 2.80 -37.06
C ARG A 55 -7.03 4.16 -37.03
N MET A 56 -7.74 5.26 -36.79
CA MET A 56 -7.15 6.61 -36.69
C MET A 56 -6.21 6.73 -35.50
N LYS A 57 -6.58 6.16 -34.36
CA LYS A 57 -5.71 6.08 -33.16
C LYS A 57 -4.39 5.38 -33.47
N ASN A 58 -4.46 4.22 -34.15
CA ASN A 58 -3.27 3.46 -34.52
C ASN A 58 -2.37 4.17 -35.57
N LEU A 59 -2.96 5.08 -36.37
CA LEU A 59 -2.25 5.97 -37.29
C LEU A 59 -1.71 7.24 -36.61
N GLY A 60 -1.89 7.42 -35.29
CA GLY A 60 -1.47 8.60 -34.55
C GLY A 60 -2.36 9.83 -34.77
N LYS A 61 -3.47 9.72 -35.49
CA LYS A 61 -4.42 10.81 -35.79
C LYS A 61 -5.43 10.97 -34.64
N GLN A 62 -4.96 11.48 -33.50
CA GLN A 62 -5.72 11.48 -32.26
C GLN A 62 -7.01 12.31 -32.33
N ASP A 63 -6.99 13.49 -32.97
CA ASP A 63 -8.17 14.34 -33.09
C ASP A 63 -9.27 13.66 -33.91
N ALA A 64 -8.90 13.07 -35.06
CA ALA A 64 -9.85 12.33 -35.89
C ALA A 64 -10.44 11.10 -35.17
N ALA A 65 -9.62 10.41 -34.38
CA ALA A 65 -10.10 9.31 -33.58
C ALA A 65 -11.09 9.74 -32.49
N PHE A 66 -10.82 10.88 -31.84
CA PHE A 66 -11.71 11.47 -30.85
C PHE A 66 -13.06 11.85 -31.44
N ASP A 67 -13.08 12.55 -32.60
CA ASP A 67 -14.31 12.94 -33.27
C ASP A 67 -15.17 11.74 -33.68
N LEU A 68 -14.52 10.66 -34.18
CA LEU A 68 -15.22 9.42 -34.54
C LEU A 68 -15.79 8.71 -33.30
N LEU A 69 -15.07 8.70 -32.17
CA LEU A 69 -15.60 8.16 -30.91
C LEU A 69 -16.81 8.95 -30.40
N GLN A 70 -16.81 10.27 -30.56
CA GLN A 70 -17.98 11.09 -30.21
C GLN A 70 -19.20 10.75 -31.09
N GLN A 71 -19.00 10.49 -32.40
CA GLN A 71 -20.07 10.04 -33.29
C GLN A 71 -20.59 8.65 -32.91
N ALA A 72 -19.69 7.72 -32.54
CA ALA A 72 -20.09 6.40 -32.02
C ALA A 72 -20.89 6.56 -30.71
N ALA A 73 -20.47 7.42 -29.79
CA ALA A 73 -21.16 7.71 -28.53
C ALA A 73 -22.56 8.34 -28.76
N ALA A 74 -22.75 9.12 -29.83
CA ALA A 74 -24.05 9.70 -30.17
C ALA A 74 -25.05 8.64 -30.67
N ILE A 75 -24.57 7.56 -31.28
CA ILE A 75 -25.41 6.46 -31.74
C ILE A 75 -25.73 5.51 -30.57
N ASP A 76 -24.73 5.07 -29.84
CA ASP A 76 -24.88 4.27 -28.61
C ASP A 76 -24.34 4.99 -27.40
N THR A 77 -25.22 5.71 -26.71
CA THR A 77 -24.90 6.44 -25.49
C THR A 77 -24.55 5.52 -24.31
N SER A 78 -24.91 4.22 -24.43
CA SER A 78 -24.70 3.22 -23.37
C SER A 78 -23.44 2.37 -23.55
N SER A 79 -22.69 2.57 -24.63
CA SER A 79 -21.51 1.77 -24.93
C SER A 79 -20.38 2.02 -23.94
N ALA A 80 -20.14 1.05 -23.03
CA ALA A 80 -19.08 1.14 -22.04
C ALA A 80 -17.68 1.28 -22.66
N VAL A 81 -17.44 0.58 -23.77
CA VAL A 81 -16.13 0.63 -24.46
C VAL A 81 -15.87 1.99 -25.10
N VAL A 82 -16.89 2.65 -25.65
CA VAL A 82 -16.75 4.00 -26.20
C VAL A 82 -16.49 5.00 -25.08
N LYS A 83 -17.25 4.93 -23.97
CA LYS A 83 -17.04 5.78 -22.79
C LYS A 83 -15.62 5.64 -22.21
N TYR A 84 -15.13 4.40 -22.09
CA TYR A 84 -13.77 4.14 -21.65
C TYR A 84 -12.72 4.77 -22.59
N ASN A 85 -12.89 4.65 -23.90
CA ASN A 85 -11.98 5.27 -24.85
C ASN A 85 -12.05 6.81 -24.80
N LEU A 86 -13.24 7.40 -24.72
CA LEU A 86 -13.40 8.85 -24.56
C LEU A 86 -12.72 9.37 -23.28
N ALA A 87 -12.81 8.62 -22.18
CA ALA A 87 -12.15 8.99 -20.94
C ALA A 87 -10.63 9.15 -21.12
N ASN A 88 -9.99 8.24 -21.86
CA ASN A 88 -8.56 8.35 -22.15
C ASN A 88 -8.23 9.63 -22.91
N TYR A 89 -9.05 10.03 -23.88
CA TYR A 89 -8.85 11.30 -24.59
C TYR A 89 -9.05 12.51 -23.66
N TYR A 90 -10.07 12.49 -22.81
CA TYR A 90 -10.27 13.57 -21.83
C TYR A 90 -9.11 13.70 -20.83
N LEU A 91 -8.48 12.59 -20.43
CA LEU A 91 -7.26 12.64 -19.61
C LEU A 91 -6.10 13.33 -20.36
N HIS A 92 -5.88 12.98 -21.63
CA HIS A 92 -4.88 13.66 -22.47
C HIS A 92 -5.18 15.15 -22.65
N LEU A 93 -6.44 15.52 -22.74
CA LEU A 93 -6.91 16.92 -22.83
C LEU A 93 -6.90 17.64 -21.46
N LYS A 94 -6.39 17.00 -20.39
CA LYS A 94 -6.38 17.54 -19.02
C LYS A 94 -7.77 17.93 -18.50
N LYS A 95 -8.76 17.15 -18.85
CA LYS A 95 -10.16 17.27 -18.41
C LYS A 95 -10.56 16.10 -17.51
N PRO A 96 -9.99 15.99 -16.28
CA PRO A 96 -10.14 14.79 -15.45
C PRO A 96 -11.59 14.54 -15.02
N GLN A 97 -12.40 15.59 -14.83
CA GLN A 97 -13.81 15.42 -14.46
C GLN A 97 -14.60 14.75 -15.57
N LEU A 98 -14.46 15.17 -16.83
CA LEU A 98 -15.12 14.54 -17.96
C LEU A 98 -14.66 13.10 -18.18
N ALA A 99 -13.36 12.83 -17.94
CA ALA A 99 -12.83 11.48 -17.97
C ALA A 99 -13.48 10.60 -16.90
N TYR A 100 -13.62 11.13 -15.68
CA TYR A 100 -14.26 10.42 -14.57
C TYR A 100 -15.73 10.09 -14.89
N ASP A 101 -16.50 11.06 -15.38
CA ASP A 101 -17.90 10.86 -15.73
C ASP A 101 -18.05 9.72 -16.76
N CYS A 102 -17.19 9.71 -17.78
CA CYS A 102 -17.16 8.63 -18.77
C CYS A 102 -16.76 7.27 -18.16
N LEU A 103 -15.74 7.23 -17.30
CA LEU A 103 -15.30 6.00 -16.63
C LEU A 103 -16.36 5.46 -15.68
N LYS A 104 -17.03 6.35 -14.95
CA LYS A 104 -18.13 5.99 -14.05
C LYS A 104 -19.26 5.31 -14.83
N GLU A 105 -19.70 5.93 -15.93
CA GLU A 105 -20.72 5.33 -16.81
C GLU A 105 -20.25 3.98 -17.38
N ALA A 106 -19.00 3.85 -17.82
CA ALA A 106 -18.45 2.60 -18.31
C ALA A 106 -18.45 1.50 -17.22
N ALA A 107 -18.05 1.85 -16.00
CA ALA A 107 -18.04 0.95 -14.85
C ALA A 107 -19.46 0.54 -14.38
N GLU A 108 -20.44 1.44 -14.50
CA GLU A 108 -21.85 1.13 -14.22
C GLU A 108 -22.46 0.16 -15.25
N LYS A 109 -22.11 0.33 -16.54
CA LYS A 109 -22.58 -0.53 -17.61
C LYS A 109 -21.90 -1.89 -17.68
N SER A 110 -20.68 -1.99 -17.19
CA SER A 110 -19.88 -3.21 -17.14
C SER A 110 -19.26 -3.39 -15.75
N PRO A 111 -20.06 -3.69 -14.73
CA PRO A 111 -19.59 -3.74 -13.34
C PRO A 111 -18.60 -4.88 -13.07
N ASP A 112 -18.55 -5.89 -13.91
CA ASP A 112 -17.59 -6.99 -13.89
C ASP A 112 -16.30 -6.67 -14.66
N ASN A 113 -16.23 -5.56 -15.38
CA ASN A 113 -15.01 -5.16 -16.06
C ASN A 113 -14.02 -4.52 -15.08
N TYR A 114 -12.97 -5.27 -14.76
CA TYR A 114 -11.93 -4.87 -13.84
C TYR A 114 -11.30 -3.51 -14.19
N TRP A 115 -10.93 -3.31 -15.46
CA TRP A 115 -10.17 -2.13 -15.88
C TRP A 115 -11.00 -0.84 -15.83
N TYR A 116 -12.29 -0.90 -16.19
CA TYR A 116 -13.18 0.26 -16.11
C TYR A 116 -13.33 0.72 -14.66
N ASN A 117 -13.54 -0.24 -13.75
CA ASN A 117 -13.70 0.05 -12.33
C ASN A 117 -12.41 0.56 -11.69
N VAL A 118 -11.23 -0.04 -12.00
CA VAL A 118 -9.93 0.43 -11.49
C VAL A 118 -9.66 1.87 -11.91
N MET A 119 -9.83 2.18 -13.21
CA MET A 119 -9.58 3.54 -13.69
C MET A 119 -10.56 4.55 -13.09
N ALA A 120 -11.84 4.17 -12.97
CA ALA A 120 -12.84 5.03 -12.33
C ALA A 120 -12.50 5.27 -10.84
N ALA A 121 -12.09 4.23 -10.10
CA ALA A 121 -11.73 4.35 -8.69
C ALA A 121 -10.48 5.22 -8.49
N ASN A 122 -9.43 5.00 -9.28
CA ASN A 122 -8.20 5.80 -9.20
C ASN A 122 -8.48 7.28 -9.52
N LEU A 123 -9.31 7.53 -10.52
CA LEU A 123 -9.63 8.91 -10.90
C LEU A 123 -10.54 9.58 -9.87
N ALA A 124 -11.49 8.86 -9.27
CA ALA A 124 -12.30 9.35 -8.16
C ALA A 124 -11.40 9.76 -6.98
N GLN A 125 -10.43 8.90 -6.62
CA GLN A 125 -9.47 9.18 -5.56
C GLN A 125 -8.64 10.44 -5.87
N ASN A 126 -8.12 10.58 -7.09
CA ASN A 126 -7.34 11.74 -7.52
C ASN A 126 -8.15 13.05 -7.52
N LEU A 127 -9.46 12.95 -7.75
CA LEU A 127 -10.39 14.08 -7.69
C LEU A 127 -10.87 14.39 -6.25
N GLY A 128 -10.44 13.60 -5.26
CA GLY A 128 -10.81 13.77 -3.86
C GLY A 128 -12.16 13.13 -3.48
N ASP A 129 -12.80 12.38 -4.39
CA ASP A 129 -14.04 11.66 -4.11
C ASP A 129 -13.76 10.25 -3.56
N ALA A 130 -13.28 10.21 -2.32
CA ALA A 130 -12.92 8.96 -1.65
C ALA A 130 -14.12 8.01 -1.49
N GLU A 131 -15.34 8.53 -1.29
CA GLU A 131 -16.54 7.69 -1.12
C GLU A 131 -16.85 6.91 -2.40
N GLN A 132 -16.78 7.55 -3.55
CA GLN A 132 -16.98 6.88 -4.83
C GLN A 132 -15.85 5.88 -5.12
N ALA A 133 -14.61 6.23 -4.82
CA ALA A 133 -13.49 5.31 -4.95
C ALA A 133 -13.71 4.04 -4.10
N ILE A 134 -14.07 4.19 -2.83
CA ILE A 134 -14.39 3.08 -1.91
C ILE A 134 -15.54 2.22 -2.46
N SER A 135 -16.62 2.86 -2.94
CA SER A 135 -17.78 2.15 -3.50
C SER A 135 -17.38 1.29 -4.72
N LEU A 136 -16.59 1.86 -5.62
CA LEU A 136 -16.09 1.16 -6.82
C LEU A 136 -15.17 -0.01 -6.44
N ILE A 137 -14.22 0.20 -5.50
CA ILE A 137 -13.29 -0.86 -5.07
C ILE A 137 -14.04 -1.98 -4.36
N ARG A 138 -14.99 -1.68 -3.47
CA ARG A 138 -15.81 -2.71 -2.82
C ARG A 138 -16.58 -3.56 -3.83
N ARG A 139 -17.18 -2.91 -4.84
CA ARG A 139 -17.83 -3.63 -5.93
C ARG A 139 -16.84 -4.52 -6.69
N MET A 140 -15.62 -4.04 -6.96
CA MET A 140 -14.58 -4.88 -7.59
C MET A 140 -14.23 -6.10 -6.75
N ILE A 141 -14.13 -5.97 -5.42
CA ILE A 141 -13.87 -7.10 -4.51
C ILE A 141 -14.99 -8.15 -4.61
N GLU A 142 -16.25 -7.73 -4.70
CA GLU A 142 -17.39 -8.65 -4.87
C GLU A 142 -17.30 -9.46 -6.16
N TYR A 143 -16.89 -8.83 -7.29
CA TYR A 143 -16.73 -9.50 -8.58
C TYR A 143 -15.41 -10.27 -8.73
N ASN A 144 -14.39 -9.92 -7.93
CA ASN A 144 -13.04 -10.47 -8.01
C ASN A 144 -12.49 -10.83 -6.62
N PRO A 145 -13.11 -11.78 -5.89
CA PRO A 145 -12.74 -12.09 -4.50
C PRO A 145 -11.31 -12.66 -4.36
N ASN A 146 -10.72 -13.14 -5.46
CA ASN A 146 -9.38 -13.72 -5.48
C ASN A 146 -8.28 -12.70 -5.83
N LYS A 147 -8.59 -11.40 -5.79
CA LYS A 147 -7.64 -10.31 -6.08
C LYS A 147 -7.29 -9.55 -4.81
N PRO A 148 -6.25 -10.00 -4.07
CA PRO A 148 -5.88 -9.39 -2.79
C PRO A 148 -5.44 -7.92 -2.95
N GLU A 149 -4.90 -7.53 -4.11
CA GLU A 149 -4.51 -6.16 -4.42
C GLU A 149 -5.65 -5.15 -4.29
N LEU A 150 -6.90 -5.58 -4.41
CA LEU A 150 -8.05 -4.70 -4.22
C LEU A 150 -8.23 -4.28 -2.75
N ASN A 151 -7.87 -5.14 -1.80
CA ASN A 151 -7.85 -4.78 -0.39
C ASN A 151 -6.74 -3.79 -0.07
N TYR A 152 -5.60 -3.88 -0.77
CA TYR A 152 -4.56 -2.87 -0.69
C TYR A 152 -5.06 -1.50 -1.17
N MET A 153 -5.67 -1.45 -2.36
CA MET A 153 -6.26 -0.21 -2.88
C MET A 153 -7.30 0.38 -1.91
N LEU A 154 -8.15 -0.48 -1.33
CA LEU A 154 -9.16 -0.06 -0.37
C LEU A 154 -8.54 0.56 0.89
N ALA A 155 -7.49 -0.09 1.42
CA ALA A 155 -6.75 0.40 2.58
C ALA A 155 -6.11 1.77 2.33
N GLU A 156 -5.49 1.97 1.16
CA GLU A 156 -4.88 3.25 0.79
C GLU A 156 -5.92 4.38 0.71
N VAL A 157 -7.09 4.12 0.11
CA VAL A 157 -8.16 5.14 0.05
C VAL A 157 -8.67 5.49 1.43
N TYR A 158 -8.89 4.49 2.30
CA TYR A 158 -9.29 4.73 3.69
C TYR A 158 -8.23 5.51 4.47
N ALA A 159 -6.94 5.17 4.31
CA ALA A 159 -5.85 5.86 4.98
C ALA A 159 -5.77 7.34 4.56
N GLN A 160 -5.91 7.63 3.26
CA GLN A 160 -5.92 9.01 2.75
C GLN A 160 -7.14 9.80 3.23
N LYS A 161 -8.29 9.14 3.37
CA LYS A 161 -9.52 9.76 3.90
C LYS A 161 -9.42 10.04 5.41
N GLY A 162 -8.48 9.41 6.12
CA GLY A 162 -8.35 9.46 7.57
C GLY A 162 -9.17 8.40 8.32
N ASP A 163 -9.80 7.49 7.61
CA ASP A 163 -10.55 6.38 8.17
C ASP A 163 -9.60 5.22 8.56
N PHE A 164 -8.69 5.51 9.47
CA PHE A 164 -7.53 4.65 9.79
C PHE A 164 -7.91 3.25 10.25
N GLN A 165 -9.02 3.10 11.00
CA GLN A 165 -9.45 1.76 11.43
C GLN A 165 -9.90 0.90 10.23
N GLN A 166 -10.66 1.47 9.29
CA GLN A 166 -11.09 0.78 8.09
C GLN A 166 -9.91 0.42 7.17
N ALA A 167 -8.88 1.29 7.13
CA ALA A 167 -7.63 0.98 6.42
C ALA A 167 -6.92 -0.23 7.03
N ILE A 168 -6.81 -0.30 8.36
CA ILE A 168 -6.23 -1.45 9.07
C ILE A 168 -7.05 -2.72 8.80
N ASP A 169 -8.37 -2.65 8.82
CA ASP A 169 -9.24 -3.79 8.57
C ASP A 169 -9.05 -4.33 7.13
N ALA A 170 -8.89 -3.45 6.15
CA ALA A 170 -8.59 -3.83 4.77
C ALA A 170 -7.20 -4.46 4.63
N TYR A 171 -6.18 -3.93 5.32
CA TYR A 171 -4.86 -4.56 5.39
C TYR A 171 -4.90 -5.93 6.09
N ASN A 172 -5.70 -6.11 7.14
CA ASN A 172 -5.87 -7.40 7.80
C ASN A 172 -6.50 -8.45 6.85
N GLN A 173 -7.47 -8.04 6.01
CA GLN A 173 -8.03 -8.93 4.97
C GLN A 173 -6.97 -9.32 3.92
N LEU A 174 -6.11 -8.38 3.54
CA LEU A 174 -4.99 -8.64 2.64
C LEU A 174 -4.01 -9.65 3.24
N GLU A 175 -3.62 -9.50 4.51
CA GLU A 175 -2.73 -10.42 5.22
C GLU A 175 -3.29 -11.85 5.36
N GLN A 176 -4.62 -12.02 5.45
CA GLN A 176 -5.24 -13.36 5.47
C GLN A 176 -4.92 -14.17 4.21
N SER A 177 -4.71 -13.51 3.08
CA SER A 177 -4.41 -14.16 1.81
C SER A 177 -2.91 -14.23 1.48
N MET A 178 -2.11 -13.29 1.97
CA MET A 178 -0.69 -13.15 1.62
C MET A 178 0.26 -13.54 2.76
N GLY A 179 -0.25 -13.67 3.99
CA GLY A 179 0.59 -13.87 5.18
C GLY A 179 1.24 -12.57 5.66
N VAL A 180 2.34 -12.73 6.42
CA VAL A 180 3.11 -11.60 6.96
C VAL A 180 3.89 -10.93 5.84
N VAL A 181 3.56 -9.68 5.54
CA VAL A 181 4.21 -8.87 4.50
C VAL A 181 4.69 -7.56 5.14
N GLU A 182 6.00 -7.38 5.22
CA GLU A 182 6.62 -6.23 5.89
C GLU A 182 6.03 -4.87 5.51
N PRO A 183 5.91 -4.48 4.22
CA PRO A 183 5.33 -3.19 3.85
C PRO A 183 3.93 -2.96 4.43
N ILE A 184 3.10 -4.00 4.49
CA ILE A 184 1.74 -3.93 5.03
C ILE A 184 1.78 -3.70 6.55
N ILE A 185 2.63 -4.45 7.25
CA ILE A 185 2.80 -4.28 8.70
C ILE A 185 3.28 -2.87 9.02
N LEU A 186 4.26 -2.33 8.29
CA LEU A 186 4.76 -0.98 8.50
C LEU A 186 3.68 0.09 8.25
N GLN A 187 2.78 -0.10 7.28
CA GLN A 187 1.62 0.79 7.11
C GLN A 187 0.67 0.68 8.30
N LYS A 188 0.36 -0.53 8.78
CA LYS A 188 -0.49 -0.72 9.97
C LYS A 188 0.11 -0.07 11.21
N VAL A 189 1.44 -0.17 11.41
CA VAL A 189 2.17 0.52 12.51
C VAL A 189 1.90 2.02 12.45
N LYS A 190 2.07 2.66 11.27
CA LYS A 190 1.79 4.09 11.10
C LYS A 190 0.35 4.45 11.44
N LEU A 191 -0.61 3.63 10.99
CA LEU A 191 -2.04 3.85 11.24
C LEU A 191 -2.39 3.68 12.72
N TYR A 192 -1.85 2.67 13.40
CA TYR A 192 -2.03 2.49 14.85
C TYR A 192 -1.41 3.66 15.65
N LYS A 193 -0.24 4.16 15.24
CA LYS A 193 0.34 5.38 15.85
C LYS A 193 -0.56 6.59 15.65
N ALA A 194 -1.12 6.78 14.46
CA ALA A 194 -2.07 7.88 14.19
C ALA A 194 -3.33 7.77 15.06
N LEU A 195 -3.78 6.54 15.36
CA LEU A 195 -4.90 6.26 16.27
C LEU A 195 -4.51 6.33 17.75
N LYS A 196 -3.24 6.58 18.09
CA LYS A 196 -2.69 6.51 19.46
C LYS A 196 -2.91 5.13 20.12
N GLN A 197 -2.87 4.07 19.33
CA GLN A 197 -2.97 2.68 19.77
C GLN A 197 -1.57 2.03 19.78
N ASP A 198 -0.69 2.61 20.57
CA ASP A 198 0.75 2.28 20.58
C ASP A 198 1.00 0.78 20.85
N ASP A 199 0.27 0.16 21.78
CA ASP A 199 0.45 -1.26 22.08
C ASP A 199 0.17 -2.16 20.85
N LYS A 200 -0.77 -1.78 19.99
CA LYS A 200 -1.03 -2.49 18.75
C LYS A 200 0.08 -2.26 17.72
N ALA A 201 0.61 -1.05 17.64
CA ALA A 201 1.77 -0.77 16.80
C ALA A 201 2.98 -1.63 17.23
N PHE A 202 3.26 -1.74 18.52
CA PHE A 202 4.32 -2.59 19.04
C PHE A 202 4.09 -4.08 18.70
N ALA A 203 2.85 -4.55 18.85
CA ALA A 203 2.50 -5.93 18.51
C ALA A 203 2.73 -6.24 17.02
N GLU A 204 2.45 -5.30 16.12
CA GLU A 204 2.74 -5.49 14.69
C GLU A 204 4.24 -5.58 14.41
N VAL A 205 5.07 -4.74 15.04
CA VAL A 205 6.53 -4.83 14.89
C VAL A 205 7.07 -6.12 15.51
N GLN A 206 6.49 -6.58 16.64
CA GLN A 206 6.86 -7.87 17.24
C GLN A 206 6.63 -9.04 16.27
N ARG A 207 5.56 -9.00 15.44
CA ARG A 207 5.33 -10.01 14.40
C ARG A 207 6.45 -10.05 13.35
N LEU A 208 7.05 -8.88 13.02
CA LEU A 208 8.23 -8.84 12.13
C LEU A 208 9.47 -9.43 12.80
N ILE A 209 9.68 -9.12 14.09
CA ILE A 209 10.78 -9.69 14.86
C ILE A 209 10.66 -11.23 14.93
N ASP A 210 9.45 -11.73 15.19
CA ASP A 210 9.19 -13.18 15.28
C ASP A 210 9.41 -13.88 13.92
N ALA A 211 9.07 -13.20 12.81
CA ALA A 211 9.29 -13.71 11.46
C ALA A 211 10.77 -13.63 11.03
N HIS A 212 11.51 -12.65 11.53
CA HIS A 212 12.90 -12.36 11.13
C HIS A 212 13.79 -12.13 12.36
N PRO A 213 14.01 -13.13 13.24
CA PRO A 213 14.64 -12.95 14.55
C PRO A 213 16.11 -12.53 14.52
N LYS A 214 16.76 -12.57 13.35
CA LYS A 214 18.15 -12.13 13.18
C LYS A 214 18.27 -10.73 12.59
N ASP A 215 17.17 -10.14 12.12
CA ASP A 215 17.17 -8.80 11.57
C ASP A 215 16.93 -7.78 12.69
N ILE A 216 18.00 -7.13 13.12
CA ILE A 216 17.92 -6.16 14.22
C ILE A 216 17.20 -4.86 13.82
N THR A 217 16.94 -4.63 12.54
CA THR A 217 16.22 -3.44 12.06
C THR A 217 14.85 -3.32 12.74
N TYR A 218 14.16 -4.44 12.94
CA TYR A 218 12.85 -4.45 13.61
C TYR A 218 12.98 -4.27 15.14
N LEU A 219 14.09 -4.72 15.76
CA LEU A 219 14.36 -4.42 17.16
C LEU A 219 14.63 -2.92 17.35
N ILE A 220 15.42 -2.32 16.45
CA ILE A 220 15.68 -0.87 16.47
C ILE A 220 14.35 -0.12 16.31
N LEU A 221 13.53 -0.49 15.33
CA LEU A 221 12.20 0.11 15.11
C LEU A 221 11.31 0.00 16.35
N LEU A 222 11.27 -1.16 17.02
CA LEU A 222 10.50 -1.33 18.25
C LEU A 222 11.01 -0.44 19.38
N GLY A 223 12.33 -0.37 19.52
CA GLY A 223 12.97 0.52 20.49
C GLY A 223 12.62 1.98 20.25
N ASP A 224 12.69 2.45 18.99
CA ASP A 224 12.34 3.81 18.61
C ASP A 224 10.86 4.12 18.89
N LEU A 225 9.97 3.18 18.59
CA LEU A 225 8.54 3.32 18.91
C LEU A 225 8.28 3.39 20.41
N TYR A 226 8.98 2.59 21.23
CA TYR A 226 8.90 2.70 22.70
C TYR A 226 9.41 4.06 23.19
N LEU A 227 10.53 4.53 22.64
CA LEU A 227 11.09 5.83 23.00
C LEU A 227 10.14 6.98 22.68
N ASP A 228 9.52 6.96 21.51
CA ASP A 228 8.50 7.93 21.07
C ASP A 228 7.27 7.92 21.97
N SER A 229 6.92 6.75 22.50
CA SER A 229 5.77 6.57 23.39
C SER A 229 6.11 6.78 24.88
N ASN A 230 7.29 7.34 25.19
CA ASN A 230 7.82 7.57 26.55
C ASN A 230 7.99 6.28 27.38
N ARG A 231 8.17 5.14 26.73
CA ARG A 231 8.50 3.86 27.37
C ARG A 231 10.01 3.63 27.33
N ASP A 232 10.75 4.55 27.94
CA ASP A 232 12.21 4.64 27.83
C ASP A 232 12.94 3.38 28.32
N GLU A 233 12.45 2.75 29.40
CA GLU A 233 13.05 1.53 29.94
C GLU A 233 12.88 0.33 28.98
N ASP A 234 11.72 0.23 28.33
CA ASP A 234 11.46 -0.81 27.34
C ASP A 234 12.29 -0.57 26.07
N ALA A 235 12.40 0.67 25.62
CA ALA A 235 13.29 1.07 24.52
C ALA A 235 14.73 0.64 24.81
N TRP A 236 15.24 0.92 26.00
CA TRP A 236 16.60 0.58 26.36
C TRP A 236 16.85 -0.92 26.36
N LYS A 237 15.95 -1.72 26.92
CA LYS A 237 16.05 -3.20 26.90
C LYS A 237 16.16 -3.75 25.47
N VAL A 238 15.35 -3.21 24.56
CA VAL A 238 15.36 -3.63 23.15
C VAL A 238 16.67 -3.20 22.46
N TYR A 239 17.17 -2.00 22.73
CA TYR A 239 18.46 -1.55 22.20
C TYR A 239 19.65 -2.35 22.76
N GLN A 240 19.58 -2.77 24.02
CA GLN A 240 20.60 -3.66 24.58
C GLN A 240 20.59 -5.00 23.85
N HIS A 241 19.41 -5.61 23.67
CA HIS A 241 19.28 -6.87 22.94
C HIS A 241 19.76 -6.77 21.48
N ALA A 242 19.41 -5.68 20.76
CA ALA A 242 19.92 -5.43 19.42
C ALA A 242 21.47 -5.32 19.41
N GLY A 243 22.05 -4.69 20.43
CA GLY A 243 23.51 -4.55 20.58
C GLY A 243 24.24 -5.85 20.95
N GLU A 244 23.55 -6.83 21.53
CA GLU A 244 24.10 -8.18 21.73
C GLU A 244 24.23 -8.95 20.41
N ILE A 245 23.37 -8.66 19.43
CA ILE A 245 23.38 -9.29 18.10
C ILE A 245 24.37 -8.58 17.18
N GLU A 246 24.29 -7.25 17.07
CA GLU A 246 25.15 -6.43 16.22
C GLU A 246 25.66 -5.20 16.98
N PRO A 247 26.79 -5.31 17.73
CA PRO A 247 27.30 -4.22 18.56
C PRO A 247 27.68 -2.98 17.76
N ASP A 248 28.18 -3.16 16.53
CA ASP A 248 28.73 -2.09 15.69
C ASP A 248 27.72 -1.57 14.64
N ASN A 249 26.41 -1.83 14.84
CA ASN A 249 25.39 -1.34 13.93
C ASN A 249 25.19 0.17 14.11
N ALA A 250 25.46 0.93 13.04
CA ALA A 250 25.42 2.38 13.08
C ALA A 250 24.00 2.95 13.30
N TYR A 251 22.95 2.30 12.80
CA TYR A 251 21.57 2.73 13.04
C TYR A 251 21.18 2.55 14.51
N LEU A 252 21.64 1.45 15.15
CA LEU A 252 21.46 1.25 16.58
C LEU A 252 22.18 2.33 17.40
N MET A 253 23.40 2.75 16.99
CA MET A 253 24.12 3.83 17.66
C MET A 253 23.33 5.14 17.58
N VAL A 254 22.72 5.46 16.42
CA VAL A 254 21.87 6.64 16.28
C VAL A 254 20.64 6.56 17.18
N SER A 255 19.96 5.42 17.24
CA SER A 255 18.79 5.24 18.11
C SER A 255 19.17 5.33 19.60
N LYS A 256 20.31 4.77 20.00
CA LYS A 256 20.86 4.95 21.35
C LYS A 256 21.23 6.42 21.63
N ALA A 257 21.76 7.14 20.63
CA ALA A 257 22.01 8.58 20.77
C ALA A 257 20.71 9.33 21.07
N ASN A 258 19.64 9.09 20.32
CA ASN A 258 18.32 9.70 20.57
C ASN A 258 17.80 9.40 21.99
N TYR A 259 18.02 8.17 22.47
CA TYR A 259 17.70 7.81 23.86
C TYR A 259 18.48 8.65 24.88
N TYR A 260 19.82 8.78 24.72
CA TYR A 260 20.64 9.59 25.62
C TYR A 260 20.31 11.07 25.56
N ASN A 261 20.01 11.61 24.37
CA ASN A 261 19.55 12.98 24.20
C ASN A 261 18.24 13.22 24.98
N LYS A 262 17.28 12.31 24.88
CA LYS A 262 16.03 12.38 25.67
C LYS A 262 16.27 12.31 27.17
N LYS A 263 17.28 11.57 27.64
CA LYS A 263 17.69 11.49 29.05
C LYS A 263 18.53 12.68 29.52
N GLY A 264 18.97 13.56 28.61
CA GLY A 264 19.83 14.68 28.91
C GLY A 264 21.30 14.31 29.13
N ASP A 265 21.69 13.08 28.81
CA ASP A 265 23.10 12.62 28.89
C ASP A 265 23.85 13.04 27.61
N LYS A 266 24.39 14.26 27.66
CA LYS A 266 25.06 14.87 26.50
C LYS A 266 26.33 14.12 26.09
N GLU A 267 27.07 13.61 27.05
CA GLU A 267 28.36 12.92 26.81
C GLU A 267 28.10 11.60 26.06
N ALA A 268 27.17 10.79 26.56
CA ALA A 268 26.78 9.54 25.89
C ALA A 268 26.15 9.79 24.54
N TYR A 269 25.31 10.84 24.36
CA TYR A 269 24.73 11.25 23.08
C TYR A 269 25.80 11.53 22.03
N GLN A 270 26.75 12.43 22.37
CA GLN A 270 27.82 12.83 21.46
C GLN A 270 28.72 11.66 21.07
N LYS A 271 29.04 10.80 22.05
CA LYS A 271 29.81 9.58 21.78
C LYS A 271 29.10 8.68 20.76
N GLN A 272 27.83 8.39 20.97
CA GLN A 272 27.07 7.53 20.04
C GLN A 272 26.96 8.13 18.63
N ILE A 273 26.75 9.44 18.51
CA ILE A 273 26.75 10.14 17.23
C ILE A 273 28.11 10.02 16.53
N LEU A 274 29.20 10.26 17.25
CA LEU A 274 30.55 10.13 16.69
C LEU A 274 30.83 8.70 16.24
N ASP A 275 30.53 7.71 17.07
CA ASP A 275 30.71 6.29 16.73
C ASP A 275 29.93 5.91 15.49
N ALA A 276 28.67 6.39 15.33
CA ALA A 276 27.85 6.17 14.13
C ALA A 276 28.46 6.84 12.89
N LEU A 277 28.91 8.08 13.00
CA LEU A 277 29.55 8.81 11.90
C LEU A 277 30.85 8.16 11.42
N LEU A 278 31.64 7.59 12.33
CA LEU A 278 32.88 6.88 12.02
C LEU A 278 32.65 5.45 11.52
N SER A 279 31.41 4.95 11.59
CA SER A 279 31.08 3.61 11.07
C SER A 279 31.27 3.54 9.55
N LYS A 280 31.89 2.46 9.07
CA LYS A 280 32.03 2.17 7.64
C LYS A 280 30.73 1.64 7.01
N ASN A 281 29.77 1.22 7.84
CA ASN A 281 28.53 0.60 7.41
C ASN A 281 27.41 1.63 7.17
N LEU A 282 27.67 2.91 7.37
CA LEU A 282 26.72 3.98 7.13
C LEU A 282 27.08 4.72 5.82
N ASP A 283 26.09 4.90 4.96
CA ASP A 283 26.28 5.65 3.72
C ASP A 283 26.49 7.15 3.99
N VAL A 284 27.14 7.82 3.03
CA VAL A 284 27.55 9.23 3.16
C VAL A 284 26.34 10.14 3.31
N GLU A 285 25.27 9.89 2.57
CA GLU A 285 24.04 10.71 2.64
C GLU A 285 23.43 10.66 4.05
N THR A 286 23.41 9.47 4.66
CA THR A 286 22.92 9.30 6.04
C THR A 286 23.86 9.98 7.04
N LYS A 287 25.18 9.88 6.86
CA LYS A 287 26.15 10.62 7.70
C LYS A 287 25.95 12.12 7.62
N GLN A 288 25.75 12.68 6.41
CA GLN A 288 25.45 14.09 6.23
C GLN A 288 24.17 14.53 6.94
N LYS A 289 23.10 13.72 6.88
CA LYS A 289 21.83 13.99 7.58
C LYS A 289 22.02 14.02 9.09
N ILE A 290 22.75 13.05 9.66
CA ILE A 290 23.05 12.99 11.09
C ILE A 290 23.84 14.21 11.52
N LEU A 291 24.91 14.55 10.79
CA LEU A 291 25.76 15.68 11.12
C LEU A 291 25.02 17.01 11.00
N THR A 292 24.20 17.17 9.94
CA THR A 292 23.36 18.37 9.76
C THR A 292 22.34 18.52 10.90
N GLY A 293 21.72 17.41 11.32
CA GLY A 293 20.81 17.38 12.47
C GLY A 293 21.51 17.80 13.76
N PHE A 294 22.67 17.21 14.04
CA PHE A 294 23.49 17.53 15.20
C PHE A 294 23.93 19.00 15.22
N LEU A 295 24.42 19.52 14.09
CA LEU A 295 24.79 20.93 13.94
C LEU A 295 23.59 21.87 14.17
N SER A 296 22.44 21.55 13.62
CA SER A 296 21.21 22.33 13.80
C SER A 296 20.80 22.40 15.27
N GLU A 297 20.96 21.31 16.01
CA GLU A 297 20.69 21.26 17.44
C GLU A 297 21.66 22.13 18.25
N LEU A 298 22.97 22.06 17.97
CA LEU A 298 23.97 22.91 18.62
C LEU A 298 23.69 24.40 18.38
N LEU A 299 23.34 24.78 17.12
CA LEU A 299 23.00 26.14 16.76
C LEU A 299 21.76 26.65 17.50
N GLN A 300 20.71 25.84 17.59
CA GLN A 300 19.50 26.18 18.34
C GLN A 300 19.76 26.41 19.82
N LYS A 301 20.60 25.55 20.43
CA LYS A 301 20.96 25.61 21.84
C LYS A 301 22.06 26.65 22.14
N LYS A 302 22.62 27.31 21.11
CA LYS A 302 23.77 28.23 21.19
C LYS A 302 24.97 27.61 21.89
N GLU A 303 25.20 26.31 21.67
CA GLU A 303 26.34 25.58 22.21
C GLU A 303 27.59 25.78 21.33
N ASN A 304 28.76 25.42 21.88
CA ASN A 304 30.03 25.54 21.18
C ASN A 304 30.08 24.60 19.96
N LEU A 305 30.56 25.11 18.83
CA LEU A 305 30.65 24.37 17.56
C LEU A 305 31.96 23.58 17.41
N ASP A 306 32.92 23.69 18.33
CA ASP A 306 34.22 22.99 18.25
C ASP A 306 34.07 21.48 18.11
N GLN A 307 32.98 20.92 18.66
CA GLN A 307 32.68 19.49 18.52
C GLN A 307 32.19 19.15 17.12
N ALA A 308 31.35 20.00 16.50
CA ALA A 308 30.92 19.82 15.14
C ALA A 308 32.12 19.91 14.19
N ASP A 309 33.01 20.86 14.38
CA ASP A 309 34.24 20.99 13.59
C ASP A 309 35.13 19.75 13.70
N SER A 310 35.25 19.17 14.91
CA SER A 310 35.99 17.91 15.10
C SER A 310 35.33 16.73 14.35
N MET A 311 34.02 16.63 14.37
CA MET A 311 33.27 15.58 13.65
C MET A 311 33.36 15.76 12.12
N PHE A 312 33.28 17.00 11.62
CA PHE A 312 33.51 17.31 10.23
C PHE A 312 34.90 16.92 9.76
N SER A 313 35.93 17.29 10.54
CA SER A 313 37.31 16.94 10.23
C SER A 313 37.51 15.42 10.16
N ALA A 314 36.97 14.68 11.12
CA ALA A 314 37.03 13.22 11.11
C ALA A 314 36.31 12.59 9.89
N LEU A 315 35.17 13.15 9.46
CA LEU A 315 34.47 12.69 8.26
C LEU A 315 35.26 12.97 6.97
N LEU A 316 35.84 14.16 6.84
CA LEU A 316 36.68 14.53 5.68
C LEU A 316 37.92 13.65 5.57
N GLU A 317 38.52 13.27 6.69
CA GLU A 317 39.62 12.32 6.69
C GLU A 317 39.22 10.93 6.20
N MET A 318 37.99 10.50 6.47
CA MET A 318 37.46 9.22 6.02
C MET A 318 36.99 9.23 4.55
N HIS A 319 36.55 10.38 4.05
CA HIS A 319 35.96 10.56 2.72
C HIS A 319 36.63 11.74 1.95
N PRO A 320 37.93 11.66 1.64
CA PRO A 320 38.70 12.79 1.11
C PRO A 320 38.32 13.19 -0.34
N GLN A 321 37.41 12.47 -0.99
CA GLN A 321 36.95 12.76 -2.35
C GLN A 321 35.51 13.29 -2.41
N GLU A 322 34.85 13.46 -1.27
CA GLU A 322 33.45 13.88 -1.18
C GLU A 322 33.35 15.24 -0.47
N GLU A 323 34.00 16.28 -1.09
CA GLU A 323 33.91 17.67 -0.64
C GLU A 323 32.55 18.33 -0.97
#